data_345039a36c062bad4b15c96700cf4abf
#
_entry.id   345039a36c062bad4b15c96700cf4abf
#
_cell.length_a   1.000
_cell.length_b   1.000
_cell.length_c   1.000
_cell.angle_alpha   90.00
_cell.angle_beta   90.00
_cell.angle_gamma   90.00
#
_symmetry.space_group_name_H-M   'P 1'
#
loop_
_entity.id
_entity.type
_entity.pdbx_description
1 polymer ?
#
loop_
_entity_poly.entity_id
_entity_poly.type
_entity_poly.pdbx_seq_one_letter_code
_entity_poly.pdbx_strand_id
1 'polypeptide(L)'
;MKIVFSRKGFDTSAGGGPSPIVAGRPVSLPIPAARNAAGAASVTTYGDLGLGEHAARASRGRLGAGDACHHDPMFTREGECLFGQCGAAQTHLERQGVGAGDVFLFFGLFREESGGEPHHRIFGYLRVAELIPLSAGAPAELVERGHPHALAMHARNDCIWRGEGRLAARASEALRLTVPGARPSLLRRPDWLRRGGLSYHDRADRWLRGGKLRAVSRGQEFVADIGSRREAPRAWLESVIAEIRASG
;
A
#
# COMPACT_ATOMS: atom_id res chain seq x y z
N MET A 1 12.16 -3.13 -15.40
CA MET A 1 11.60 -2.37 -14.25
C MET A 1 10.12 -2.65 -14.18
N LYS A 2 9.60 -2.85 -12.98
CA LYS A 2 8.17 -3.10 -12.74
C LYS A 2 7.60 -2.04 -11.81
N ILE A 3 6.30 -1.77 -11.99
CA ILE A 3 5.51 -0.98 -11.06
C ILE A 3 4.54 -1.95 -10.39
N VAL A 4 4.55 -1.98 -9.07
CA VAL A 4 3.65 -2.78 -8.26
C VAL A 4 2.63 -1.86 -7.58
N PHE A 5 1.37 -1.94 -7.97
CA PHE A 5 0.30 -1.27 -7.24
C PHE A 5 -0.11 -2.15 -6.07
N SER A 6 0.25 -1.74 -4.86
CA SER A 6 0.05 -2.50 -3.62
C SER A 6 -1.08 -1.89 -2.81
N ARG A 7 -2.17 -2.65 -2.60
CA ARG A 7 -3.34 -2.20 -1.83
C ARG A 7 -3.08 -2.40 -0.34
N LYS A 8 -3.14 -1.32 0.42
CA LYS A 8 -2.85 -1.31 1.86
C LYS A 8 -3.85 -0.48 2.66
N GLY A 9 -3.85 -0.71 3.96
CA GLY A 9 -4.65 0.03 4.91
C GLY A 9 -6.12 -0.42 5.01
N PHE A 10 -6.90 0.37 5.73
CA PHE A 10 -8.30 0.09 5.99
C PHE A 10 -9.14 0.05 4.72
N ASP A 11 -10.07 -0.87 4.70
CA ASP A 11 -11.18 -0.95 3.77
C ASP A 11 -12.42 -1.56 4.47
N THR A 12 -13.46 -1.88 3.71
CA THR A 12 -14.69 -2.48 4.25
C THR A 12 -14.49 -3.87 4.85
N SER A 13 -13.48 -4.62 4.40
CA SER A 13 -13.15 -5.98 4.89
C SER A 13 -12.12 -5.97 6.01
N ALA A 14 -11.21 -4.97 6.00
CA ALA A 14 -10.17 -4.80 7.00
C ALA A 14 -10.30 -3.42 7.67
N GLY A 15 -10.61 -3.40 8.97
CA GLY A 15 -10.85 -2.16 9.72
C GLY A 15 -12.28 -1.63 9.65
N GLY A 16 -13.01 -1.88 8.55
CA GLY A 16 -14.45 -1.63 8.43
C GLY A 16 -14.87 -0.31 7.77
N GLY A 17 -13.93 0.50 7.34
CA GLY A 17 -14.18 1.76 6.66
C GLY A 17 -12.96 2.31 5.94
N PRO A 18 -13.07 3.43 5.23
CA PRO A 18 -11.93 4.07 4.58
C PRO A 18 -11.00 4.75 5.59
N SER A 19 -9.72 4.84 5.27
CA SER A 19 -8.76 5.72 5.96
C SER A 19 -9.16 7.19 5.75
N PRO A 20 -8.95 8.08 6.74
CA PRO A 20 -9.36 9.47 6.62
C PRO A 20 -8.36 10.30 5.80
N ILE A 21 -8.88 11.37 5.18
CA ILE A 21 -8.11 12.50 4.72
C ILE A 21 -8.43 13.64 5.70
N VAL A 22 -7.42 14.10 6.44
CA VAL A 22 -7.55 15.11 7.50
C VAL A 22 -6.82 16.37 7.06
N ALA A 23 -7.55 17.47 6.95
CA ALA A 23 -6.99 18.76 6.47
C ALA A 23 -6.19 18.61 5.16
N GLY A 24 -6.71 17.80 4.22
CA GLY A 24 -6.06 17.53 2.94
C GLY A 24 -4.86 16.57 3.01
N ARG A 25 -4.59 15.94 4.15
CA ARG A 25 -3.53 14.97 4.35
C ARG A 25 -4.09 13.54 4.41
N PRO A 26 -3.66 12.60 3.58
CA PRO A 26 -4.07 11.20 3.67
C PRO A 26 -3.42 10.56 4.92
N VAL A 27 -4.24 10.02 5.82
CA VAL A 27 -3.81 9.31 7.02
C VAL A 27 -4.11 7.83 6.81
N SER A 28 -3.14 7.06 6.33
CA SER A 28 -3.31 5.62 6.12
C SER A 28 -3.41 4.90 7.46
N LEU A 29 -4.49 4.15 7.66
CA LEU A 29 -4.68 3.31 8.84
C LEU A 29 -4.18 1.90 8.54
N PRO A 30 -3.18 1.39 9.28
CA PRO A 30 -2.76 0.00 9.20
C PRO A 30 -3.93 -0.94 9.50
N ILE A 31 -3.99 -2.11 8.86
CA ILE A 31 -5.03 -3.09 9.18
C ILE A 31 -4.90 -3.58 10.63
N PRO A 32 -6.01 -4.01 11.28
CA PRO A 32 -5.93 -4.58 12.61
C PRO A 32 -5.03 -5.82 12.61
N ALA A 33 -4.17 -5.94 13.61
CA ALA A 33 -3.41 -7.16 13.85
C ALA A 33 -4.34 -8.27 14.34
N ALA A 34 -4.05 -9.52 13.97
CA ALA A 34 -4.79 -10.66 14.50
C ALA A 34 -4.56 -10.75 16.03
N ARG A 35 -5.64 -10.97 16.78
CA ARG A 35 -5.58 -11.06 18.26
C ARG A 35 -4.63 -12.14 18.76
N ASN A 36 -4.29 -13.13 17.95
CA ASN A 36 -3.42 -14.25 18.29
C ASN A 36 -1.92 -13.99 17.97
N ALA A 37 -1.57 -12.84 17.44
CA ALA A 37 -0.17 -12.38 17.39
C ALA A 37 0.36 -12.03 18.81
N ALA A 38 -0.42 -12.30 19.83
CA ALA A 38 -0.16 -12.09 21.24
C ALA A 38 0.87 -13.08 21.80
N GLY A 39 2.10 -12.84 21.50
CA GLY A 39 3.27 -13.42 22.16
C GLY A 39 4.42 -12.46 22.14
N ALA A 40 4.35 -11.41 21.34
CA ALA A 40 5.37 -10.40 21.21
C ALA A 40 5.08 -9.22 22.14
N ALA A 41 5.95 -8.96 23.07
CA ALA A 41 5.93 -7.86 24.04
C ALA A 41 6.03 -6.44 23.38
N SER A 42 5.89 -6.32 22.08
CA SER A 42 5.96 -5.03 21.37
C SER A 42 5.14 -5.00 20.07
N VAL A 43 3.85 -5.30 20.18
CA VAL A 43 2.94 -5.10 19.04
C VAL A 43 2.53 -3.63 19.01
N THR A 44 2.82 -2.95 17.92
CA THR A 44 2.44 -1.54 17.69
C THR A 44 0.91 -1.39 17.76
N THR A 45 0.43 -0.43 18.56
CA THR A 45 -0.98 -0.08 18.69
C THR A 45 -1.31 1.16 17.85
N TYR A 46 -2.60 1.40 17.62
CA TYR A 46 -3.03 2.67 17.00
C TYR A 46 -2.67 3.89 17.87
N GLY A 47 -2.60 3.73 19.19
CA GLY A 47 -2.18 4.78 20.11
C GLY A 47 -0.72 5.14 19.95
N ASP A 48 0.17 4.16 19.81
CA ASP A 48 1.61 4.38 19.57
C ASP A 48 1.87 5.18 18.29
N LEU A 49 1.00 5.04 17.29
CA LEU A 49 1.07 5.75 16.02
C LEU A 49 0.31 7.09 16.04
N GLY A 50 -0.36 7.43 17.12
CA GLY A 50 -1.25 8.61 17.18
C GLY A 50 -2.51 8.48 16.33
N LEU A 51 -2.92 7.23 15.98
CA LEU A 51 -4.02 6.94 15.08
C LEU A 51 -5.29 6.46 15.77
N GLY A 52 -5.34 6.44 17.11
CA GLY A 52 -6.43 5.86 17.90
C GLY A 52 -7.80 6.43 17.57
N GLU A 53 -7.93 7.76 17.52
CA GLU A 53 -9.21 8.41 17.17
C GLU A 53 -9.64 8.14 15.72
N HIS A 54 -8.69 8.15 14.80
CA HIS A 54 -8.97 7.86 13.39
C HIS A 54 -9.42 6.41 13.19
N ALA A 55 -8.77 5.47 13.89
CA ALA A 55 -9.17 4.06 13.88
C ALA A 55 -10.57 3.87 14.48
N ALA A 56 -10.88 4.54 15.59
CA ALA A 56 -12.19 4.49 16.21
C ALA A 56 -13.29 5.00 15.27
N ARG A 57 -13.09 6.16 14.66
CA ARG A 57 -14.06 6.72 13.70
C ARG A 57 -14.25 5.82 12.47
N ALA A 58 -13.16 5.36 11.84
CA ALA A 58 -13.23 4.54 10.65
C ALA A 58 -13.86 3.17 10.90
N SER A 59 -13.61 2.58 12.08
CA SER A 59 -14.17 1.30 12.51
C SER A 59 -15.55 1.38 13.15
N ARG A 60 -16.10 2.58 13.33
CA ARG A 60 -17.36 2.83 14.07
C ARG A 60 -17.29 2.35 15.52
N GLY A 61 -16.19 2.68 16.21
CA GLY A 61 -15.94 2.36 17.61
C GLY A 61 -15.51 0.93 17.90
N ARG A 62 -15.25 0.10 16.87
CA ARG A 62 -14.79 -1.29 17.07
C ARG A 62 -13.31 -1.39 17.42
N LEU A 63 -12.53 -0.39 17.06
CA LEU A 63 -11.09 -0.28 17.31
C LEU A 63 -10.80 1.05 17.98
N GLY A 64 -9.76 1.12 18.78
CA GLY A 64 -9.33 2.30 19.50
C GLY A 64 -7.81 2.35 19.68
N ALA A 65 -7.34 3.27 20.52
CA ALA A 65 -5.91 3.50 20.73
C ALA A 65 -5.17 2.26 21.26
N GLY A 66 -5.82 1.46 22.11
CA GLY A 66 -5.21 0.25 22.70
C GLY A 66 -5.21 -0.98 21.79
N ASP A 67 -5.82 -0.93 20.62
CA ASP A 67 -5.85 -2.07 19.72
C ASP A 67 -4.58 -2.16 18.89
N ALA A 68 -4.07 -3.40 18.72
CA ALA A 68 -2.90 -3.69 17.94
C ALA A 68 -3.16 -3.55 16.43
N CYS A 69 -2.18 -3.04 15.71
CA CYS A 69 -2.24 -2.89 14.27
C CYS A 69 -1.02 -3.51 13.57
N HIS A 70 -1.22 -3.92 12.34
CA HIS A 70 -0.16 -4.39 11.46
C HIS A 70 0.48 -3.20 10.76
N HIS A 71 1.44 -2.54 11.44
CA HIS A 71 2.12 -1.33 10.95
C HIS A 71 3.03 -1.66 9.76
N ASP A 72 2.42 -1.83 8.60
CA ASP A 72 3.08 -2.17 7.35
C ASP A 72 2.31 -1.57 6.15
N PRO A 73 2.98 -0.82 5.25
CA PRO A 73 4.41 -0.47 5.22
C PRO A 73 4.81 0.57 6.29
N MET A 74 6.05 0.45 6.79
CA MET A 74 6.67 1.40 7.71
C MET A 74 7.50 2.42 6.93
N PHE A 75 7.28 3.71 7.21
CA PHE A 75 8.07 4.80 6.63
C PHE A 75 8.84 5.53 7.73
N THR A 76 10.12 5.79 7.49
CA THR A 76 10.96 6.55 8.40
C THR A 76 11.05 8.01 7.99
N ARG A 77 11.50 8.87 8.92
CA ARG A 77 11.72 10.30 8.64
C ARG A 77 12.89 10.54 7.68
N GLU A 78 13.84 9.62 7.67
CA GLU A 78 15.04 9.64 6.83
C GLU A 78 14.74 9.25 5.36
N GLY A 79 13.51 8.80 5.09
CA GLY A 79 13.07 8.45 3.73
C GLY A 79 13.31 6.99 3.37
N GLU A 80 13.38 6.11 4.37
CA GLU A 80 13.35 4.66 4.17
C GLU A 80 11.93 4.13 4.28
N CYS A 81 11.64 3.08 3.51
CA CYS A 81 10.43 2.30 3.63
C CYS A 81 10.78 0.83 3.80
N LEU A 82 10.12 0.19 4.77
CA LEU A 82 10.13 -1.25 5.01
C LEU A 82 8.72 -1.78 4.74
N PHE A 83 8.64 -2.81 3.91
CA PHE A 83 7.36 -3.41 3.53
C PHE A 83 7.44 -4.93 3.60
N GLY A 84 6.67 -5.52 4.50
CA GLY A 84 6.58 -6.97 4.67
C GLY A 84 5.60 -7.61 3.69
N GLN A 85 5.96 -8.81 3.21
CA GLN A 85 5.05 -9.61 2.39
C GLN A 85 5.32 -11.09 2.58
N CYS A 86 4.26 -11.90 2.49
CA CYS A 86 4.34 -13.35 2.66
C CYS A 86 3.27 -14.11 1.86
N GLY A 87 3.34 -15.42 1.91
CA GLY A 87 2.31 -16.32 1.38
C GLY A 87 2.09 -16.17 -0.12
N ALA A 88 0.83 -16.20 -0.54
CA ALA A 88 0.47 -16.16 -1.96
C ALA A 88 0.82 -14.83 -2.64
N ALA A 89 0.77 -13.72 -1.90
CA ALA A 89 1.13 -12.40 -2.44
C ALA A 89 2.63 -12.32 -2.72
N GLN A 90 3.48 -12.80 -1.80
CA GLN A 90 4.92 -12.89 -2.02
C GLN A 90 5.26 -13.84 -3.19
N THR A 91 4.65 -15.02 -3.24
CA THR A 91 4.82 -15.95 -4.37
C THR A 91 4.43 -15.30 -5.70
N HIS A 92 3.39 -14.44 -5.70
CA HIS A 92 3.02 -13.71 -6.92
C HIS A 92 4.12 -12.73 -7.35
N LEU A 93 4.66 -11.94 -6.41
CA LEU A 93 5.77 -11.01 -6.69
C LEU A 93 7.01 -11.74 -7.23
N GLU A 94 7.37 -12.86 -6.62
CA GLU A 94 8.47 -13.72 -7.08
C GLU A 94 8.27 -14.23 -8.52
N ARG A 95 7.07 -14.76 -8.82
CA ARG A 95 6.71 -15.23 -10.18
C ARG A 95 6.70 -14.10 -11.21
N GLN A 96 6.37 -12.88 -10.79
CA GLN A 96 6.48 -11.71 -11.65
C GLN A 96 7.92 -11.18 -11.74
N GLY A 97 8.87 -11.76 -11.00
CA GLY A 97 10.27 -11.34 -10.97
C GLY A 97 10.47 -9.92 -10.46
N VAL A 98 9.68 -9.51 -9.45
CA VAL A 98 9.87 -8.22 -8.77
C VAL A 98 11.16 -8.28 -7.96
N GLY A 99 11.94 -7.19 -7.95
CA GLY A 99 13.24 -7.13 -7.28
C GLY A 99 13.81 -5.72 -7.16
N ALA A 100 15.10 -5.63 -6.89
CA ALA A 100 15.79 -4.35 -6.76
C ALA A 100 15.63 -3.47 -8.02
N GLY A 101 15.38 -2.17 -7.81
CA GLY A 101 15.08 -1.19 -8.84
C GLY A 101 13.61 -1.11 -9.27
N ASP A 102 12.75 -2.04 -8.83
CA ASP A 102 11.30 -1.97 -9.04
C ASP A 102 10.65 -1.04 -8.00
N VAL A 103 9.42 -0.61 -8.27
CA VAL A 103 8.74 0.38 -7.42
C VAL A 103 7.37 -0.11 -6.99
N PHE A 104 7.12 -0.13 -5.68
CA PHE A 104 5.78 -0.24 -5.13
C PHE A 104 5.14 1.14 -5.04
N LEU A 105 3.91 1.25 -5.52
CA LEU A 105 3.00 2.36 -5.28
C LEU A 105 1.90 1.88 -4.34
N PHE A 106 1.96 2.32 -3.09
CA PHE A 106 0.97 1.96 -2.09
C PHE A 106 -0.29 2.78 -2.29
N PHE A 107 -1.42 2.10 -2.42
CA PHE A 107 -2.72 2.74 -2.53
C PHE A 107 -3.74 2.13 -1.57
N GLY A 108 -4.69 2.92 -1.14
CA GLY A 108 -5.71 2.50 -0.20
C GLY A 108 -7.05 3.18 -0.46
N LEU A 109 -8.05 2.80 0.32
CA LEU A 109 -9.36 3.41 0.32
C LEU A 109 -9.37 4.59 1.30
N PHE A 110 -9.68 5.78 0.82
CA PHE A 110 -9.70 7.01 1.61
C PHE A 110 -11.01 7.76 1.45
N ARG A 111 -11.34 8.58 2.46
CA ARG A 111 -12.45 9.52 2.43
C ARG A 111 -12.09 10.77 3.22
N GLU A 112 -12.55 11.94 2.77
CA GLU A 112 -12.43 13.18 3.54
C GLU A 112 -13.08 13.01 4.91
N GLU A 113 -12.44 13.51 5.96
CA GLU A 113 -12.98 13.46 7.32
C GLU A 113 -14.29 14.24 7.44
N SER A 114 -14.43 15.32 6.67
CA SER A 114 -15.65 16.12 6.53
C SER A 114 -16.80 15.40 5.82
N GLY A 115 -16.55 14.21 5.25
CA GLY A 115 -17.54 13.44 4.49
C GLY A 115 -17.17 13.28 3.03
N GLY A 116 -18.12 12.82 2.22
CA GLY A 116 -17.94 12.61 0.79
C GLY A 116 -17.74 11.14 0.39
N GLU A 117 -17.51 10.90 -0.89
CA GLU A 117 -17.38 9.56 -1.44
C GLU A 117 -16.01 8.94 -1.17
N PRO A 118 -15.96 7.67 -0.72
CA PRO A 118 -14.71 6.96 -0.59
C PRO A 118 -14.08 6.70 -1.96
N HIS A 119 -12.76 6.83 -2.04
CA HIS A 119 -12.02 6.64 -3.27
C HIS A 119 -10.64 6.02 -3.02
N HIS A 120 -10.13 5.25 -3.97
CA HIS A 120 -8.75 4.80 -3.92
C HIS A 120 -7.81 5.91 -4.39
N ARG A 121 -6.68 6.01 -3.68
CA ARG A 121 -5.58 6.91 -4.03
C ARG A 121 -4.24 6.32 -3.65
N ILE A 122 -3.20 6.72 -4.36
CA ILE A 122 -1.81 6.46 -3.97
C ILE A 122 -1.51 7.35 -2.75
N PHE A 123 -0.86 6.76 -1.73
CA PHE A 123 -0.49 7.47 -0.51
C PHE A 123 1.00 7.35 -0.16
N GLY A 124 1.76 6.55 -0.92
CA GLY A 124 3.19 6.37 -0.70
C GLY A 124 3.83 5.51 -1.77
N TYR A 125 5.16 5.45 -1.74
CA TYR A 125 5.94 4.58 -2.61
C TYR A 125 7.12 3.95 -1.86
N LEU A 126 7.63 2.85 -2.42
CA LEU A 126 8.90 2.22 -2.09
C LEU A 126 9.64 1.93 -3.41
N ARG A 127 10.82 2.50 -3.58
CA ARG A 127 11.78 2.09 -4.60
C ARG A 127 12.69 1.03 -3.99
N VAL A 128 12.56 -0.20 -4.44
CA VAL A 128 13.23 -1.35 -3.85
C VAL A 128 14.74 -1.26 -4.04
N ALA A 129 15.48 -1.32 -2.94
CA ALA A 129 16.92 -1.50 -2.92
C ALA A 129 17.27 -2.98 -2.70
N GLU A 130 16.58 -3.63 -1.77
CA GLU A 130 16.83 -5.04 -1.43
C GLU A 130 15.57 -5.77 -0.97
N LEU A 131 15.65 -7.10 -1.03
CA LEU A 131 14.69 -8.04 -0.45
C LEU A 131 15.39 -8.81 0.67
N ILE A 132 14.85 -8.78 1.87
CA ILE A 132 15.37 -9.45 3.05
C ILE A 132 14.49 -10.67 3.35
N PRO A 133 14.92 -11.90 3.01
CA PRO A 133 14.20 -13.11 3.40
C PRO A 133 14.28 -13.33 4.91
N LEU A 134 13.16 -13.72 5.52
CA LEU A 134 13.10 -13.97 6.97
C LEU A 134 13.21 -15.45 7.36
N SER A 135 13.38 -16.33 6.38
CA SER A 135 13.47 -17.79 6.59
C SER A 135 14.66 -18.23 7.48
N ALA A 136 15.71 -17.41 7.53
CA ALA A 136 16.89 -17.63 8.40
C ALA A 136 16.83 -16.82 9.71
N GLY A 137 15.71 -16.19 10.01
CA GLY A 137 15.52 -15.27 11.13
C GLY A 137 15.51 -13.80 10.69
N ALA A 138 14.84 -12.97 11.46
CA ALA A 138 14.78 -11.53 11.20
C ALA A 138 16.05 -10.83 11.71
N PRO A 139 16.59 -9.85 10.95
CA PRO A 139 17.65 -8.97 11.45
C PRO A 139 17.23 -8.27 12.74
N ALA A 140 18.15 -8.17 13.72
CA ALA A 140 17.88 -7.58 15.03
C ALA A 140 17.35 -6.15 14.92
N GLU A 141 17.90 -5.35 14.00
CA GLU A 141 17.45 -3.97 13.73
C GLU A 141 15.97 -3.86 13.35
N LEU A 142 15.44 -4.85 12.63
CA LEU A 142 14.02 -4.85 12.20
C LEU A 142 13.09 -5.30 13.34
N VAL A 143 13.60 -6.18 14.21
CA VAL A 143 12.93 -6.58 15.46
C VAL A 143 12.85 -5.38 16.42
N GLU A 144 13.95 -4.67 16.62
CA GLU A 144 14.01 -3.46 17.47
C GLU A 144 13.08 -2.34 16.96
N ARG A 145 12.91 -2.21 15.66
CA ARG A 145 11.95 -1.28 15.04
C ARG A 145 10.49 -1.72 15.20
N GLY A 146 10.25 -2.93 15.67
CA GLY A 146 8.90 -3.46 15.84
C GLY A 146 8.20 -3.78 14.51
N HIS A 147 8.95 -4.11 13.45
CA HIS A 147 8.32 -4.46 12.16
C HIS A 147 7.52 -5.76 12.30
N PRO A 148 6.21 -5.80 11.94
CA PRO A 148 5.35 -6.94 12.25
C PRO A 148 5.85 -8.26 11.66
N HIS A 149 6.43 -8.27 10.46
CA HIS A 149 7.02 -9.46 9.86
C HIS A 149 8.35 -9.90 10.52
N ALA A 150 9.07 -8.99 11.17
CA ALA A 150 10.27 -9.33 11.93
C ALA A 150 9.95 -9.87 13.32
N LEU A 151 8.81 -9.47 13.90
CA LEU A 151 8.37 -9.92 15.22
C LEU A 151 7.75 -11.32 15.19
N ALA A 152 7.08 -11.67 14.08
CA ALA A 152 6.45 -12.99 13.91
C ALA A 152 6.45 -13.41 12.45
N MET A 153 6.94 -14.61 12.18
CA MET A 153 6.88 -15.18 10.84
C MET A 153 5.44 -15.56 10.48
N HIS A 154 4.92 -15.01 9.36
CA HIS A 154 3.57 -15.24 8.89
C HIS A 154 3.46 -16.40 7.89
N ALA A 155 4.55 -16.72 7.15
CA ALA A 155 4.65 -17.83 6.21
C ALA A 155 6.11 -18.21 5.93
N ARG A 156 6.34 -19.38 5.27
CA ARG A 156 7.70 -19.85 4.94
C ARG A 156 8.49 -18.92 4.01
N ASN A 157 7.79 -18.16 3.16
CA ASN A 157 8.37 -17.18 2.23
C ASN A 157 8.21 -15.74 2.73
N ASP A 158 8.19 -15.56 4.05
CA ASP A 158 8.11 -14.25 4.65
C ASP A 158 9.37 -13.42 4.36
N CYS A 159 9.18 -12.16 4.03
CA CYS A 159 10.26 -11.27 3.66
C CYS A 159 9.92 -9.80 3.93
N ILE A 160 10.94 -8.96 3.94
CA ILE A 160 10.81 -7.51 4.00
C ILE A 160 11.49 -6.89 2.77
N TRP A 161 10.75 -6.10 2.02
CA TRP A 161 11.22 -5.22 0.96
C TRP A 161 11.68 -3.92 1.58
N ARG A 162 12.91 -3.51 1.28
CA ARG A 162 13.56 -2.33 1.85
C ARG A 162 14.05 -1.40 0.75
N GLY A 163 13.96 -0.11 0.98
CA GLY A 163 14.50 0.89 0.07
C GLY A 163 14.04 2.30 0.37
N GLU A 164 14.27 3.20 -0.58
CA GLU A 164 13.80 4.57 -0.48
C GLU A 164 12.29 4.64 -0.61
N GLY A 165 11.63 5.37 0.30
CA GLY A 165 10.19 5.54 0.23
C GLY A 165 9.68 6.71 1.06
N ARG A 166 8.50 7.23 0.66
CA ARG A 166 7.84 8.34 1.33
C ARG A 166 6.34 8.22 1.29
N LEU A 167 5.68 8.82 2.27
CA LEU A 167 4.24 9.08 2.29
C LEU A 167 3.94 10.40 1.57
N ALA A 168 2.81 10.46 0.88
CA ALA A 168 2.27 11.69 0.34
C ALA A 168 1.76 12.58 1.50
N ALA A 169 2.28 13.80 1.62
CA ALA A 169 1.84 14.74 2.65
C ALA A 169 0.49 15.39 2.31
N ARG A 170 0.06 15.35 1.04
CA ARG A 170 -1.22 15.92 0.60
C ARG A 170 -2.03 14.92 -0.23
N ALA A 171 -3.35 15.04 -0.10
CA ALA A 171 -4.32 14.30 -0.88
C ALA A 171 -4.53 14.92 -2.28
N SER A 172 -3.45 15.04 -3.05
CA SER A 172 -3.47 15.60 -4.40
C SER A 172 -4.39 14.81 -5.34
N GLU A 173 -5.08 15.50 -6.24
CA GLU A 173 -5.94 14.89 -7.25
C GLU A 173 -5.15 14.05 -8.27
N ALA A 174 -3.86 14.36 -8.49
CA ALA A 174 -2.98 13.57 -9.34
C ALA A 174 -2.73 12.15 -8.79
N LEU A 175 -2.80 11.98 -7.46
CA LEU A 175 -2.65 10.68 -6.79
C LEU A 175 -3.97 9.91 -6.62
N ARG A 176 -5.11 10.50 -7.00
CA ARG A 176 -6.41 9.84 -6.93
C ARG A 176 -6.55 8.83 -8.07
N LEU A 177 -6.79 7.58 -7.73
CA LEU A 177 -7.00 6.49 -8.71
C LEU A 177 -8.45 6.35 -9.12
N THR A 178 -9.40 6.48 -8.19
CA THR A 178 -10.83 6.36 -8.52
C THR A 178 -11.30 7.50 -9.40
N VAL A 179 -12.04 7.18 -10.44
CA VAL A 179 -12.72 8.17 -11.29
C VAL A 179 -13.71 8.99 -10.43
N PRO A 180 -13.66 10.33 -10.45
CA PRO A 180 -14.60 11.17 -9.69
C PRO A 180 -16.05 10.80 -9.94
N GLY A 181 -16.87 10.76 -8.89
CA GLY A 181 -18.29 10.39 -8.95
C GLY A 181 -18.56 8.92 -9.26
N ALA A 182 -17.53 8.06 -9.27
CA ALA A 182 -17.67 6.64 -9.56
C ALA A 182 -17.43 5.77 -8.32
N ARG A 183 -17.86 4.49 -8.41
CA ARG A 183 -17.56 3.50 -7.37
C ARG A 183 -16.04 3.37 -7.18
N PRO A 184 -15.54 3.11 -5.95
CA PRO A 184 -14.11 3.02 -5.68
C PRO A 184 -13.33 2.06 -6.58
N SER A 185 -13.96 0.98 -7.03
CA SER A 185 -13.34 -0.01 -7.93
C SER A 185 -13.17 0.45 -9.39
N LEU A 186 -13.72 1.60 -9.78
CA LEU A 186 -13.52 2.17 -11.12
C LEU A 186 -12.37 3.15 -11.11
N LEU A 187 -11.21 2.72 -11.63
CA LEU A 187 -9.96 3.46 -11.58
C LEU A 187 -9.68 4.20 -12.89
N ARG A 188 -9.01 5.33 -12.80
CA ARG A 188 -8.31 5.97 -13.92
C ARG A 188 -7.13 5.08 -14.32
N ARG A 189 -7.01 4.83 -15.58
CA ARG A 189 -5.93 4.02 -16.15
C ARG A 189 -4.92 4.95 -16.82
N PRO A 190 -3.64 4.87 -16.50
CA PRO A 190 -2.61 5.58 -17.25
C PRO A 190 -2.62 5.20 -18.74
N ASP A 191 -2.37 6.15 -19.61
CA ASP A 191 -2.48 5.94 -21.08
C ASP A 191 -1.50 4.90 -21.61
N TRP A 192 -0.37 4.71 -20.98
CA TRP A 192 0.61 3.67 -21.35
C TRP A 192 0.18 2.26 -20.98
N LEU A 193 -0.73 2.08 -19.99
CA LEU A 193 -1.15 0.77 -19.51
C LEU A 193 -2.19 0.16 -20.45
N ARG A 194 -1.96 -1.07 -20.88
CA ARG A 194 -2.82 -1.81 -21.81
C ARG A 194 -3.21 -3.16 -21.21
N ARG A 195 -4.25 -3.78 -21.74
CA ARG A 195 -4.64 -5.14 -21.39
C ARG A 195 -3.46 -6.09 -21.62
N GLY A 196 -3.26 -7.05 -20.73
CA GLY A 196 -2.09 -7.94 -20.69
C GLY A 196 -0.85 -7.33 -20.03
N GLY A 197 -0.85 -6.02 -19.72
CA GLY A 197 0.25 -5.34 -19.05
C GLY A 197 0.05 -5.10 -17.55
N LEU A 198 -0.98 -5.71 -16.94
CA LEU A 198 -1.23 -5.63 -15.51
C LEU A 198 -1.73 -6.99 -15.00
N SER A 199 -1.03 -7.57 -14.03
CA SER A 199 -1.39 -8.87 -13.47
C SER A 199 -2.82 -8.86 -12.90
N TYR A 200 -3.51 -10.01 -12.91
CA TYR A 200 -4.92 -10.21 -12.50
C TYR A 200 -5.98 -9.46 -13.32
N HIS A 201 -5.58 -8.67 -14.33
CA HIS A 201 -6.51 -7.83 -15.11
C HIS A 201 -6.62 -8.25 -16.58
N ASP A 202 -6.51 -9.53 -16.92
CA ASP A 202 -6.51 -10.01 -18.31
C ASP A 202 -7.90 -9.97 -18.98
N ARG A 203 -8.98 -9.96 -18.19
CA ARG A 203 -10.36 -9.96 -18.70
C ARG A 203 -10.68 -8.63 -19.40
N ALA A 204 -11.20 -8.75 -20.64
CA ALA A 204 -11.53 -7.58 -21.49
C ALA A 204 -12.59 -6.66 -20.87
N ASP A 205 -13.57 -7.21 -20.16
CA ASP A 205 -14.66 -6.46 -19.52
C ASP A 205 -14.21 -5.52 -18.39
N ARG A 206 -12.96 -5.62 -17.97
CA ARG A 206 -12.35 -4.71 -16.98
C ARG A 206 -11.78 -3.45 -17.63
N TRP A 207 -11.46 -3.49 -18.91
CA TRP A 207 -10.81 -2.41 -19.66
C TRP A 207 -11.86 -1.58 -20.39
N LEU A 208 -12.28 -0.50 -19.75
CA LEU A 208 -13.39 0.32 -20.24
C LEU A 208 -12.89 1.46 -21.11
N ARG A 209 -13.81 2.00 -21.94
CA ARG A 209 -13.53 3.19 -22.77
C ARG A 209 -13.20 4.41 -21.90
N GLY A 210 -12.49 5.39 -22.46
CA GLY A 210 -12.15 6.63 -21.77
C GLY A 210 -11.12 6.44 -20.64
N GLY A 211 -10.14 5.56 -20.85
CA GLY A 211 -9.01 5.41 -19.90
C GLY A 211 -9.42 4.86 -18.53
N LYS A 212 -10.43 3.99 -18.47
CA LYS A 212 -10.97 3.46 -17.20
C LYS A 212 -10.64 1.97 -17.04
N LEU A 213 -10.38 1.55 -15.81
CA LEU A 213 -10.10 0.16 -15.43
C LEU A 213 -10.98 -0.23 -14.24
N ARG A 214 -11.68 -1.35 -14.34
CA ARG A 214 -12.38 -1.95 -13.20
C ARG A 214 -11.40 -2.84 -12.44
N ALA A 215 -10.99 -2.41 -11.24
CA ALA A 215 -10.09 -3.17 -10.39
C ALA A 215 -10.72 -4.51 -9.96
N VAL A 216 -9.88 -5.53 -9.79
CA VAL A 216 -10.29 -6.79 -9.16
C VAL A 216 -10.52 -6.58 -7.66
N SER A 217 -11.47 -7.34 -7.09
CA SER A 217 -11.73 -7.32 -5.64
C SER A 217 -10.71 -8.14 -4.86
N ARG A 218 -10.13 -9.16 -5.49
CA ARG A 218 -9.13 -10.06 -4.89
C ARG A 218 -7.72 -9.69 -5.36
N GLY A 219 -6.72 -10.06 -4.55
CA GLY A 219 -5.33 -9.71 -4.78
C GLY A 219 -4.98 -8.33 -4.22
N GLN A 220 -3.77 -8.21 -3.74
CA GLN A 220 -3.26 -6.98 -3.13
C GLN A 220 -2.22 -6.31 -4.01
N GLU A 221 -1.46 -7.12 -4.78
CA GLU A 221 -0.31 -6.69 -5.56
C GLU A 221 -0.60 -6.83 -7.05
N PHE A 222 -0.72 -5.70 -7.76
CA PHE A 222 -0.92 -5.68 -9.22
C PHE A 222 0.38 -5.25 -9.89
N VAL A 223 1.02 -6.16 -10.62
CA VAL A 223 2.33 -5.92 -11.23
C VAL A 223 2.16 -5.51 -12.69
N ALA A 224 2.77 -4.39 -13.05
CA ALA A 224 2.92 -3.95 -14.42
C ALA A 224 4.41 -3.98 -14.81
N ASP A 225 4.79 -4.83 -15.77
CA ASP A 225 6.14 -4.81 -16.34
C ASP A 225 6.22 -3.70 -17.39
N ILE A 226 7.03 -2.70 -17.11
CA ILE A 226 7.24 -1.55 -17.99
C ILE A 226 8.54 -1.65 -18.81
N GLY A 227 9.29 -2.72 -18.62
CA GLY A 227 10.58 -2.93 -19.31
C GLY A 227 11.62 -1.86 -19.00
N SER A 228 12.78 -1.97 -19.65
CA SER A 228 13.90 -1.04 -19.41
C SER A 228 13.91 0.20 -20.32
N ARG A 229 13.19 0.17 -21.45
CA ARG A 229 13.29 1.19 -22.52
C ARG A 229 11.99 1.98 -22.79
N ARG A 230 10.92 1.72 -22.06
CA ARG A 230 9.63 2.39 -22.27
C ARG A 230 9.61 3.74 -21.53
N GLU A 231 9.66 4.82 -22.26
CA GLU A 231 9.73 6.19 -21.73
C GLU A 231 8.43 6.61 -21.04
N ALA A 232 7.28 6.46 -21.69
CA ALA A 232 6.00 6.94 -21.17
C ALA A 232 5.62 6.37 -19.78
N PRO A 233 5.73 5.05 -19.48
CA PRO A 233 5.46 4.55 -18.14
C PRO A 233 6.48 5.02 -17.09
N ARG A 234 7.74 5.24 -17.49
CA ARG A 234 8.76 5.79 -16.58
C ARG A 234 8.48 7.24 -16.24
N ALA A 235 8.19 8.07 -17.23
CA ALA A 235 7.84 9.47 -17.03
C ALA A 235 6.60 9.61 -16.13
N TRP A 236 5.59 8.76 -16.34
CA TRP A 236 4.41 8.70 -15.48
C TRP A 236 4.79 8.32 -14.03
N LEU A 237 5.61 7.29 -13.84
CA LEU A 237 6.06 6.86 -12.51
C LEU A 237 6.82 7.99 -11.79
N GLU A 238 7.77 8.63 -12.47
CA GLU A 238 8.53 9.73 -11.89
C GLU A 238 7.64 10.95 -11.57
N SER A 239 6.60 11.21 -12.38
CA SER A 239 5.61 12.25 -12.05
C SER A 239 4.82 11.93 -10.79
N VAL A 240 4.43 10.67 -10.58
CA VAL A 240 3.75 10.21 -9.35
C VAL A 240 4.68 10.35 -8.14
N ILE A 241 5.95 9.94 -8.26
CA ILE A 241 6.94 10.06 -7.17
C ILE A 241 7.22 11.54 -6.87
N ALA A 242 7.36 12.37 -7.90
CA ALA A 242 7.55 13.82 -7.72
C ALA A 242 6.36 14.45 -6.98
N GLU A 243 5.13 14.08 -7.32
CA GLU A 243 3.92 14.55 -6.63
C GLU A 243 3.89 14.13 -5.16
N ILE A 244 4.29 12.88 -4.83
CA ILE A 244 4.41 12.43 -3.44
C ILE A 244 5.46 13.24 -2.69
N ARG A 245 6.60 13.53 -3.32
CA ARG A 245 7.71 14.30 -2.72
C ARG A 245 7.41 15.80 -2.58
N ALA A 246 6.74 16.41 -3.56
CA ALA A 246 6.41 17.85 -3.56
C ALA A 246 5.40 18.21 -2.47
N SER A 247 4.72 17.24 -1.92
CA SER A 247 3.70 17.40 -0.90
C SER A 247 4.28 17.47 0.53
N GLY A 248 5.62 17.41 0.68
CA GLY A 248 6.33 17.42 1.96
C GLY A 248 6.91 18.76 2.35
#